data_474d397e082b2689911f5cb29a374ec1
#
_entry.id   474d397e082b2689911f5cb29a374ec1
#
_cell.length_a   1.000
_cell.length_b   1.000
_cell.length_c   1.000
_cell.angle_alpha   90.00
_cell.angle_beta   90.00
_cell.angle_gamma   90.00
#
_symmetry.space_group_name_H-M   'P 1'
#
loop_
_entity.id
_entity.type
_entity.pdbx_description
1 polymer ?
#
loop_
_entity_poly.entity_id
_entity_poly.type
_entity_poly.pdbx_seq_one_letter_code
_entity_poly.pdbx_strand_id
1 'polypeptide(L)'
;MIKRVLGLGLLAFAGLGGFLHLAGARASAQTETILHSFGSISGDGAFPHGGLTYKNGNLYGTTNANSPNGSAGNVFEITAAGKYRILYTFGGQPGDGVTPCDFGGLVVRDGKIYGTALYGGATGSFGTVFDLTLSGKEKIIHTFGGQPGDGSYPFASVIFDKAGNLYGTTEEGGPYNSACGGGCGIVYEITKAGEEKILYSFQGVEDAAFPNANLSFDTAGNLYGTTGTGGIYELGAIFELSASGEEKVIYSFNPQAGDGDVPYSGIVFGKKGNMYGTTYYGGAHGQGTVFELSPNGMEKILYSFGGQANDGSNPYGNVVFDKKGNLYGSTIAGGAHGQGTVFELTPTGEEKILYTFGNQSGDGNTPLGDLVFDTAGNLYGVTENGGDHGFGTVFKITP
;
A
#
# COMPACT_ATOMS: atom_id res chain seq x y z
N MET A 1 44.60 66.14 41.25
CA MET A 1 44.79 67.34 40.45
C MET A 1 44.03 67.22 39.16
N ILE A 2 43.10 68.20 38.98
CA ILE A 2 42.60 68.75 37.70
C ILE A 2 41.90 67.83 36.76
N LYS A 3 40.56 67.81 36.76
CA LYS A 3 39.49 68.61 36.06
C LYS A 3 39.64 68.71 34.52
N ARG A 4 38.65 68.24 33.77
CA ARG A 4 37.65 68.95 32.92
C ARG A 4 37.01 67.92 31.97
N VAL A 5 35.74 67.63 31.92
CA VAL A 5 34.47 68.32 31.62
C VAL A 5 34.31 68.76 30.14
N LEU A 6 33.15 68.44 29.61
CA LEU A 6 32.41 68.84 28.37
C LEU A 6 32.71 68.00 27.11
N GLY A 7 31.75 67.61 26.29
CA GLY A 7 30.36 68.12 26.17
C GLY A 7 29.49 67.29 25.25
N LEU A 8 28.22 67.60 25.31
CA LEU A 8 27.07 67.09 24.57
C LEU A 8 27.24 67.01 23.05
N GLY A 9 26.58 65.98 22.48
CA GLY A 9 26.28 65.96 21.08
C GLY A 9 25.13 64.95 20.84
N LEU A 10 23.88 65.36 21.04
CA LEU A 10 22.67 64.65 20.67
C LEU A 10 22.48 64.74 19.15
N LEU A 11 22.51 63.65 18.45
CA LEU A 11 21.99 63.55 17.08
C LEU A 11 21.03 62.38 16.99
N ALA A 12 19.74 62.70 17.01
CA ALA A 12 18.66 61.76 16.73
C ALA A 12 18.64 61.47 15.23
N PHE A 13 18.87 60.20 14.86
CA PHE A 13 18.49 59.70 13.54
C PHE A 13 17.23 58.85 13.71
N ALA A 14 16.10 59.40 13.27
CA ALA A 14 14.88 58.67 13.04
C ALA A 14 15.04 57.83 11.76
N GLY A 15 15.39 56.54 11.92
CA GLY A 15 15.34 55.56 10.85
C GLY A 15 14.00 54.88 10.87
N LEU A 16 13.13 55.20 9.92
CA LEU A 16 11.94 54.38 9.60
C LEU A 16 12.42 53.02 9.09
N GLY A 17 12.54 52.04 9.98
CA GLY A 17 12.66 50.62 9.64
C GLY A 17 11.27 50.10 9.31
N GLY A 18 10.90 50.11 8.04
CA GLY A 18 9.74 49.38 7.56
C GLY A 18 9.97 47.88 7.77
N PHE A 19 9.30 47.30 8.74
CA PHE A 19 9.13 45.82 8.82
C PHE A 19 8.32 45.42 7.62
N LEU A 20 8.97 44.91 6.55
CA LEU A 20 8.33 44.08 5.57
C LEU A 20 7.88 42.83 6.32
N HIS A 21 6.59 42.76 6.69
CA HIS A 21 5.93 41.50 6.98
C HIS A 21 5.87 40.77 5.63
N LEU A 22 6.81 39.89 5.39
CA LEU A 22 6.61 38.78 4.47
C LEU A 22 5.43 37.99 5.05
N ALA A 23 4.25 38.25 4.52
CA ALA A 23 3.12 37.36 4.69
C ALA A 23 3.58 36.01 4.09
N GLY A 24 4.09 35.14 4.93
CA GLY A 24 4.29 33.75 4.57
C GLY A 24 2.94 33.26 4.01
N ALA A 25 2.96 32.81 2.76
CA ALA A 25 1.81 32.11 2.20
C ALA A 25 1.48 31.01 3.22
N ARG A 26 0.33 31.15 3.90
CA ARG A 26 -0.21 30.05 4.68
C ARG A 26 -0.41 28.95 3.66
N ALA A 27 0.35 27.86 3.80
CA ALA A 27 0.01 26.61 3.15
C ALA A 27 -1.47 26.39 3.46
N SER A 28 -2.32 26.33 2.43
CA SER A 28 -3.71 25.95 2.61
C SER A 28 -3.68 24.63 3.35
N ALA A 29 -4.34 24.55 4.51
CA ALA A 29 -4.49 23.30 5.20
C ALA A 29 -5.15 22.34 4.20
N GLN A 30 -4.47 21.22 3.92
CA GLN A 30 -5.01 20.22 3.02
C GLN A 30 -6.28 19.69 3.66
N THR A 31 -7.32 19.56 2.84
CA THR A 31 -8.65 19.20 3.33
C THR A 31 -8.86 17.71 3.03
N GLU A 32 -9.08 16.95 4.08
CA GLU A 32 -9.62 15.60 3.95
C GLU A 32 -11.14 15.71 3.71
N THR A 33 -11.67 14.81 2.90
CA THR A 33 -13.10 14.63 2.66
C THR A 33 -13.42 13.15 2.74
N ILE A 34 -14.30 12.77 3.65
CA ILE A 34 -14.81 11.39 3.72
C ILE A 34 -15.86 11.23 2.60
N LEU A 35 -15.58 10.27 1.71
CA LEU A 35 -16.48 9.94 0.61
C LEU A 35 -17.51 8.89 1.00
N HIS A 36 -17.14 7.98 1.91
CA HIS A 36 -18.01 6.96 2.47
C HIS A 36 -17.53 6.55 3.86
N SER A 37 -18.48 6.37 4.79
CA SER A 37 -18.24 5.79 6.11
C SER A 37 -18.94 4.44 6.17
N PHE A 38 -18.16 3.36 6.30
CA PHE A 38 -18.71 2.00 6.29
C PHE A 38 -19.58 1.71 7.49
N GLY A 39 -20.59 0.83 7.31
CA GLY A 39 -21.62 0.53 8.30
C GLY A 39 -22.82 1.46 8.23
N SER A 40 -22.87 2.39 7.28
CA SER A 40 -23.92 3.39 7.14
C SER A 40 -25.22 2.84 6.53
N ILE A 41 -25.16 1.76 5.78
CA ILE A 41 -26.30 1.12 5.15
C ILE A 41 -26.32 -0.39 5.40
N SER A 42 -27.48 -1.02 5.31
CA SER A 42 -27.60 -2.48 5.48
C SER A 42 -26.84 -3.25 4.39
N GLY A 43 -26.01 -4.21 4.79
CA GLY A 43 -25.14 -4.97 3.90
C GLY A 43 -23.89 -4.21 3.46
N ASP A 44 -23.69 -3.01 4.02
CA ASP A 44 -22.45 -2.27 3.82
C ASP A 44 -21.24 -3.07 4.31
N GLY A 45 -20.12 -2.83 3.68
CA GLY A 45 -18.88 -3.47 4.09
C GLY A 45 -18.33 -2.92 5.41
N ALA A 46 -17.29 -3.56 5.89
CA ALA A 46 -16.52 -3.11 7.04
C ALA A 46 -15.04 -3.48 6.83
N PHE A 47 -14.17 -2.68 7.45
CA PHE A 47 -12.73 -2.92 7.48
C PHE A 47 -12.12 -3.02 6.07
N PRO A 48 -12.12 -1.95 5.27
CA PRO A 48 -11.41 -1.94 4.00
C PRO A 48 -9.91 -1.96 4.25
N HIS A 49 -9.21 -2.92 3.65
CA HIS A 49 -7.76 -3.08 3.77
C HIS A 49 -7.04 -2.79 2.45
N GLY A 50 -7.51 -3.34 1.35
CA GLY A 50 -6.88 -3.20 0.04
C GLY A 50 -6.91 -1.76 -0.50
N GLY A 51 -5.92 -1.43 -1.32
CA GLY A 51 -5.85 -0.15 -2.00
C GLY A 51 -7.03 0.11 -2.95
N LEU A 52 -7.30 1.37 -3.21
CA LEU A 52 -8.32 1.77 -4.18
C LEU A 52 -7.78 1.74 -5.61
N THR A 53 -8.64 1.41 -6.56
CA THR A 53 -8.36 1.55 -7.98
C THR A 53 -9.20 2.67 -8.59
N TYR A 54 -8.52 3.68 -9.15
CA TYR A 54 -9.18 4.78 -9.87
C TYR A 54 -9.25 4.47 -11.37
N LYS A 55 -10.46 4.43 -11.91
CA LYS A 55 -10.68 4.19 -13.35
C LYS A 55 -11.84 5.02 -13.88
N ASN A 56 -11.59 5.85 -14.89
CA ASN A 56 -12.61 6.63 -15.59
C ASN A 56 -13.50 7.49 -14.65
N GLY A 57 -12.91 8.04 -13.60
CA GLY A 57 -13.61 8.84 -12.59
C GLY A 57 -14.23 8.06 -11.44
N ASN A 58 -14.29 6.74 -11.52
CA ASN A 58 -14.81 5.88 -10.46
C ASN A 58 -13.68 5.31 -9.61
N LEU A 59 -13.97 5.06 -8.34
CA LEU A 59 -13.13 4.32 -7.40
C LEU A 59 -13.71 2.94 -7.18
N TYR A 60 -12.85 1.94 -7.12
CA TYR A 60 -13.20 0.56 -6.83
C TYR A 60 -12.35 0.09 -5.65
N GLY A 61 -12.95 -0.66 -4.74
CA GLY A 61 -12.27 -1.17 -3.57
C GLY A 61 -12.97 -2.38 -2.98
N THR A 62 -12.39 -2.92 -1.92
CA THR A 62 -12.89 -4.09 -1.20
C THR A 62 -13.05 -3.79 0.28
N THR A 63 -13.88 -4.59 0.95
CA THR A 63 -13.96 -4.65 2.41
C THR A 63 -13.73 -6.08 2.86
N ASN A 64 -13.06 -6.29 3.98
CA ASN A 64 -12.77 -7.63 4.51
C ASN A 64 -13.99 -8.31 5.11
N ALA A 65 -14.96 -7.52 5.55
CA ALA A 65 -16.24 -8.02 6.06
C ALA A 65 -17.39 -7.43 5.27
N ASN A 66 -18.46 -8.19 5.11
CA ASN A 66 -19.69 -7.74 4.45
C ASN A 66 -20.67 -7.06 5.42
N SER A 67 -20.33 -7.02 6.68
CA SER A 67 -21.00 -6.30 7.76
C SER A 67 -20.09 -6.26 8.98
N PRO A 68 -20.36 -5.43 10.00
CA PRO A 68 -19.53 -5.36 11.20
C PRO A 68 -19.29 -6.68 11.93
N ASN A 69 -20.17 -7.67 11.73
CA ASN A 69 -20.05 -9.01 12.31
C ASN A 69 -19.95 -10.12 11.23
N GLY A 70 -19.79 -9.74 9.97
CA GLY A 70 -19.62 -10.66 8.85
C GLY A 70 -18.14 -10.94 8.56
N SER A 71 -17.90 -11.96 7.73
CA SER A 71 -16.53 -12.41 7.42
C SER A 71 -16.26 -12.56 5.92
N ALA A 72 -17.19 -12.17 5.05
CA ALA A 72 -17.07 -12.53 3.65
C ALA A 72 -16.54 -11.40 2.75
N GLY A 73 -16.80 -10.15 3.08
CA GLY A 73 -16.34 -8.99 2.33
C GLY A 73 -17.18 -8.62 1.11
N ASN A 74 -16.93 -7.42 0.60
CA ASN A 74 -17.61 -6.87 -0.58
C ASN A 74 -16.60 -6.33 -1.59
N VAL A 75 -17.02 -6.24 -2.86
CA VAL A 75 -16.46 -5.30 -3.85
C VAL A 75 -17.41 -4.13 -3.98
N PHE A 76 -16.89 -2.92 -3.89
CA PHE A 76 -17.69 -1.70 -4.01
C PHE A 76 -17.17 -0.76 -5.12
N GLU A 77 -18.03 0.17 -5.51
CA GLU A 77 -17.70 1.29 -6.40
C GLU A 77 -18.19 2.60 -5.78
N ILE A 78 -17.37 3.64 -5.87
CA ILE A 78 -17.81 5.03 -5.72
C ILE A 78 -17.71 5.67 -7.10
N THR A 79 -18.85 6.08 -7.66
CA THR A 79 -18.90 6.67 -9.00
C THR A 79 -18.30 8.07 -9.00
N ALA A 80 -17.99 8.61 -10.19
CA ALA A 80 -17.53 10.00 -10.37
C ALA A 80 -18.51 11.04 -9.79
N ALA A 81 -19.79 10.69 -9.63
CA ALA A 81 -20.80 11.52 -8.98
C ALA A 81 -20.84 11.36 -7.45
N GLY A 82 -19.92 10.60 -6.85
CA GLY A 82 -19.85 10.34 -5.42
C GLY A 82 -20.87 9.31 -4.90
N LYS A 83 -21.52 8.55 -5.79
CA LYS A 83 -22.50 7.54 -5.36
C LYS A 83 -21.79 6.22 -5.05
N TYR A 84 -21.87 5.77 -3.80
CA TYR A 84 -21.44 4.45 -3.34
C TYR A 84 -22.43 3.36 -3.79
N ARG A 85 -21.93 2.19 -4.18
CA ARG A 85 -22.70 0.96 -4.41
C ARG A 85 -21.87 -0.28 -4.20
N ILE A 86 -22.49 -1.33 -3.69
CA ILE A 86 -21.92 -2.66 -3.61
C ILE A 86 -22.10 -3.31 -4.99
N LEU A 87 -21.00 -3.84 -5.55
CA LEU A 87 -21.02 -4.58 -6.81
C LEU A 87 -21.20 -6.06 -6.58
N TYR A 88 -20.56 -6.62 -5.54
CA TYR A 88 -20.63 -8.02 -5.19
C TYR A 88 -20.41 -8.23 -3.69
N THR A 89 -21.09 -9.23 -3.12
CA THR A 89 -20.92 -9.69 -1.74
C THR A 89 -20.47 -11.14 -1.77
N PHE A 90 -19.29 -11.42 -1.23
CA PHE A 90 -18.70 -12.75 -1.17
C PHE A 90 -19.39 -13.67 -0.15
N GLY A 91 -19.11 -14.99 -0.25
CA GLY A 91 -19.63 -16.01 0.65
C GLY A 91 -21.08 -16.40 0.40
N GLY A 92 -21.68 -15.88 -0.66
CA GLY A 92 -23.08 -16.18 -1.01
C GLY A 92 -23.30 -17.44 -1.85
N GLN A 93 -22.23 -17.98 -2.47
CA GLN A 93 -22.30 -19.13 -3.35
C GLN A 93 -21.32 -20.23 -2.92
N PRO A 94 -21.63 -21.52 -3.19
CA PRO A 94 -20.65 -22.58 -2.98
C PRO A 94 -19.38 -22.36 -3.81
N GLY A 95 -18.22 -22.45 -3.17
CA GLY A 95 -16.92 -22.23 -3.81
C GLY A 95 -16.53 -20.77 -4.02
N ASP A 96 -17.33 -19.85 -3.49
CA ASP A 96 -17.04 -18.41 -3.50
C ASP A 96 -15.78 -18.07 -2.70
N GLY A 97 -15.16 -16.93 -3.04
CA GLY A 97 -14.09 -16.36 -2.24
C GLY A 97 -14.60 -15.76 -0.92
N VAL A 98 -13.70 -15.50 -0.01
CA VAL A 98 -13.96 -14.82 1.27
C VAL A 98 -12.78 -13.91 1.57
N THR A 99 -13.03 -12.71 2.10
CA THR A 99 -12.01 -11.69 2.39
C THR A 99 -11.23 -11.29 1.12
N PRO A 100 -11.85 -10.48 0.25
CA PRO A 100 -11.24 -10.13 -1.03
C PRO A 100 -10.12 -9.11 -0.87
N CYS A 101 -9.01 -9.31 -1.62
CA CYS A 101 -7.89 -8.38 -1.80
C CYS A 101 -7.41 -7.70 -0.51
N ASP A 102 -6.84 -8.49 0.41
CA ASP A 102 -6.50 -8.00 1.74
C ASP A 102 -5.44 -6.87 1.71
N PHE A 103 -4.44 -6.97 0.84
CA PHE A 103 -3.37 -5.97 0.76
C PHE A 103 -3.21 -5.32 -0.62
N GLY A 104 -3.58 -6.01 -1.68
CA GLY A 104 -3.55 -5.45 -3.03
C GLY A 104 -4.85 -4.73 -3.39
N GLY A 105 -4.81 -3.79 -4.30
CA GLY A 105 -6.01 -3.21 -4.89
C GLY A 105 -6.63 -4.12 -5.95
N LEU A 106 -7.78 -3.75 -6.45
CA LEU A 106 -8.40 -4.41 -7.60
C LEU A 106 -7.75 -3.97 -8.91
N VAL A 107 -7.82 -4.81 -9.95
CA VAL A 107 -7.40 -4.42 -11.31
C VAL A 107 -8.63 -4.25 -12.19
N VAL A 108 -8.84 -3.06 -12.76
CA VAL A 108 -9.94 -2.78 -13.68
C VAL A 108 -9.43 -2.77 -15.13
N ARG A 109 -9.78 -3.83 -15.88
CA ARG A 109 -9.34 -4.03 -17.27
C ARG A 109 -10.48 -4.60 -18.13
N ASP A 110 -10.61 -4.10 -19.36
CA ASP A 110 -11.52 -4.61 -20.38
C ASP A 110 -12.98 -4.74 -19.90
N GLY A 111 -13.44 -3.79 -19.07
CA GLY A 111 -14.82 -3.77 -18.53
C GLY A 111 -15.07 -4.79 -17.41
N LYS A 112 -14.02 -5.36 -16.84
CA LYS A 112 -14.06 -6.27 -15.70
C LYS A 112 -13.16 -5.78 -14.57
N ILE A 113 -13.43 -6.27 -13.39
CA ILE A 113 -12.64 -6.11 -12.18
C ILE A 113 -12.01 -7.47 -11.87
N TYR A 114 -10.74 -7.49 -11.55
CA TYR A 114 -9.99 -8.70 -11.16
C TYR A 114 -9.42 -8.50 -9.78
N GLY A 115 -9.37 -9.57 -9.00
CA GLY A 115 -8.80 -9.60 -7.67
C GLY A 115 -8.61 -11.00 -7.15
N THR A 116 -8.16 -11.08 -5.93
CA THR A 116 -7.97 -12.29 -5.15
C THR A 116 -8.92 -12.28 -3.95
N ALA A 117 -9.23 -13.44 -3.41
CA ALA A 117 -9.85 -13.58 -2.11
C ALA A 117 -8.99 -14.52 -1.26
N LEU A 118 -8.65 -14.06 -0.05
CA LEU A 118 -7.69 -14.73 0.83
C LEU A 118 -8.14 -16.13 1.21
N TYR A 119 -9.44 -16.30 1.44
CA TYR A 119 -10.05 -17.55 1.85
C TYR A 119 -11.17 -17.96 0.87
N GLY A 120 -11.80 -19.09 1.16
CA GLY A 120 -12.86 -19.64 0.33
C GLY A 120 -12.31 -20.49 -0.81
N GLY A 121 -13.15 -20.73 -1.81
CA GLY A 121 -12.87 -21.66 -2.90
C GLY A 121 -13.43 -23.05 -2.67
N ALA A 122 -13.50 -23.83 -3.75
CA ALA A 122 -14.12 -25.16 -3.75
C ALA A 122 -13.27 -26.26 -3.08
N THR A 123 -11.97 -26.02 -2.87
CA THR A 123 -10.97 -27.03 -2.49
C THR A 123 -10.55 -27.01 -1.04
N GLY A 124 -11.08 -26.14 -0.18
CA GLY A 124 -10.75 -26.17 1.24
C GLY A 124 -10.38 -24.81 1.87
N SER A 125 -10.85 -23.70 1.32
CA SER A 125 -10.65 -22.36 1.88
C SER A 125 -9.21 -21.82 1.79
N PHE A 126 -8.51 -22.15 0.71
CA PHE A 126 -7.13 -21.68 0.44
C PHE A 126 -7.07 -20.43 -0.43
N GLY A 127 -8.23 -19.85 -0.77
CA GLY A 127 -8.34 -18.64 -1.55
C GLY A 127 -8.62 -18.84 -3.03
N THR A 128 -8.92 -17.73 -3.69
CA THR A 128 -9.32 -17.71 -5.11
C THR A 128 -8.75 -16.53 -5.87
N VAL A 129 -8.72 -16.64 -7.19
CA VAL A 129 -8.62 -15.52 -8.14
C VAL A 129 -9.96 -15.40 -8.84
N PHE A 130 -10.51 -14.18 -8.91
CA PHE A 130 -11.82 -13.93 -9.52
C PHE A 130 -11.80 -12.82 -10.58
N ASP A 131 -12.77 -12.86 -11.48
CA ASP A 131 -13.20 -11.71 -12.27
C ASP A 131 -14.65 -11.33 -11.91
N LEU A 132 -14.93 -10.05 -11.94
CA LEU A 132 -16.24 -9.49 -11.68
C LEU A 132 -16.60 -8.52 -12.80
N THR A 133 -17.76 -8.68 -13.42
CA THR A 133 -18.27 -7.66 -14.35
C THR A 133 -18.71 -6.41 -13.60
N LEU A 134 -18.70 -5.24 -14.25
CA LEU A 134 -19.21 -3.99 -13.65
C LEU A 134 -20.71 -4.04 -13.30
N SER A 135 -21.43 -5.08 -13.76
CA SER A 135 -22.83 -5.35 -13.40
C SER A 135 -22.98 -6.29 -12.21
N GLY A 136 -21.87 -6.74 -11.58
CA GLY A 136 -21.91 -7.57 -10.39
C GLY A 136 -21.96 -9.08 -10.63
N LYS A 137 -21.63 -9.57 -11.83
CA LYS A 137 -21.54 -11.00 -12.10
C LYS A 137 -20.11 -11.46 -11.87
N GLU A 138 -19.91 -12.26 -10.84
CA GLU A 138 -18.65 -12.88 -10.45
C GLU A 138 -18.38 -14.17 -11.22
N LYS A 139 -17.10 -14.46 -11.43
CA LYS A 139 -16.57 -15.73 -11.93
C LYS A 139 -15.25 -16.04 -11.24
N ILE A 140 -15.15 -17.19 -10.59
CA ILE A 140 -13.88 -17.74 -10.13
C ILE A 140 -13.05 -18.16 -11.34
N ILE A 141 -11.83 -17.61 -11.43
CA ILE A 141 -10.83 -17.94 -12.46
C ILE A 141 -9.98 -19.11 -12.00
N HIS A 142 -9.56 -19.11 -10.72
CA HIS A 142 -8.76 -20.16 -10.11
C HIS A 142 -9.12 -20.33 -8.63
N THR A 143 -9.01 -21.57 -8.12
CA THR A 143 -9.17 -21.93 -6.71
C THR A 143 -7.92 -22.63 -6.24
N PHE A 144 -7.24 -22.05 -5.26
CA PHE A 144 -6.01 -22.60 -4.69
C PHE A 144 -6.23 -23.85 -3.84
N GLY A 145 -5.16 -24.61 -3.61
CA GLY A 145 -5.17 -25.84 -2.81
C GLY A 145 -5.73 -27.06 -3.54
N GLY A 146 -5.98 -26.98 -4.84
CA GLY A 146 -6.55 -28.06 -5.63
C GLY A 146 -5.55 -29.13 -6.08
N GLN A 147 -4.27 -28.81 -6.10
CA GLN A 147 -3.19 -29.69 -6.58
C GLN A 147 -2.04 -29.75 -5.56
N PRO A 148 -1.29 -30.87 -5.51
CA PRO A 148 -0.06 -30.90 -4.72
C PRO A 148 0.94 -29.83 -5.20
N GLY A 149 1.43 -29.00 -4.28
CA GLY A 149 2.34 -27.91 -4.56
C GLY A 149 1.69 -26.60 -5.01
N ASP A 150 0.36 -26.56 -5.07
CA ASP A 150 -0.42 -25.34 -5.31
C ASP A 150 -0.23 -24.32 -4.19
N GLY A 151 -0.53 -23.06 -4.49
CA GLY A 151 -0.47 -21.97 -3.52
C GLY A 151 -1.64 -21.97 -2.55
N SER A 152 -1.54 -21.14 -1.53
CA SER A 152 -2.62 -20.81 -0.60
C SER A 152 -2.48 -19.39 -0.06
N TYR A 153 -3.61 -18.77 0.24
CA TYR A 153 -3.69 -17.42 0.81
C TYR A 153 -3.07 -16.35 -0.11
N PRO A 154 -3.73 -16.01 -1.24
CA PRO A 154 -3.31 -14.93 -2.13
C PRO A 154 -3.63 -13.57 -1.50
N PHE A 155 -2.69 -13.00 -0.75
CA PHE A 155 -2.83 -11.69 -0.11
C PHE A 155 -2.79 -10.54 -1.10
N ALA A 156 -1.90 -10.65 -2.09
CA ALA A 156 -1.68 -9.61 -3.08
C ALA A 156 -2.71 -9.62 -4.20
N SER A 157 -2.86 -8.49 -4.87
CA SER A 157 -3.62 -8.42 -6.12
C SER A 157 -2.88 -9.10 -7.28
N VAL A 158 -3.59 -9.31 -8.37
CA VAL A 158 -3.01 -9.80 -9.61
C VAL A 158 -2.51 -8.64 -10.48
N ILE A 159 -1.50 -8.92 -11.30
CA ILE A 159 -1.07 -8.03 -12.39
C ILE A 159 -1.20 -8.72 -13.74
N PHE A 160 -1.18 -7.95 -14.83
CA PHE A 160 -1.32 -8.49 -16.19
C PHE A 160 -0.08 -8.23 -17.03
N ASP A 161 0.29 -9.22 -17.82
CA ASP A 161 1.19 -9.00 -18.94
C ASP A 161 0.46 -8.38 -20.17
N LYS A 162 1.23 -8.14 -21.23
CA LYS A 162 0.70 -7.60 -22.49
C LYS A 162 -0.17 -8.61 -23.26
N ALA A 163 0.03 -9.91 -23.04
CA ALA A 163 -0.75 -10.99 -23.66
C ALA A 163 -2.10 -11.20 -22.96
N GLY A 164 -2.24 -10.73 -21.73
CA GLY A 164 -3.44 -10.84 -20.91
C GLY A 164 -3.41 -12.03 -19.95
N ASN A 165 -2.23 -12.57 -19.64
CA ASN A 165 -2.05 -13.51 -18.55
C ASN A 165 -2.00 -12.75 -17.22
N LEU A 166 -2.47 -13.41 -16.16
CA LEU A 166 -2.49 -12.93 -14.79
C LEU A 166 -1.26 -13.46 -14.05
N TYR A 167 -0.68 -12.65 -13.19
CA TYR A 167 0.42 -13.03 -12.31
C TYR A 167 0.11 -12.58 -10.88
N GLY A 168 0.51 -13.39 -9.92
CA GLY A 168 0.34 -13.07 -8.51
C GLY A 168 1.21 -13.95 -7.62
N THR A 169 1.05 -13.76 -6.33
CA THR A 169 1.73 -14.54 -5.29
C THR A 169 0.72 -15.13 -4.33
N THR A 170 1.11 -16.21 -3.66
CA THR A 170 0.41 -16.72 -2.47
C THR A 170 1.35 -16.70 -1.29
N GLU A 171 0.85 -16.35 -0.10
CA GLU A 171 1.68 -16.30 1.12
C GLU A 171 2.23 -17.68 1.48
N GLU A 172 1.41 -18.71 1.38
CA GLU A 172 1.76 -20.09 1.71
C GLU A 172 1.56 -21.02 0.50
N GLY A 173 1.80 -22.31 0.70
CA GLY A 173 1.72 -23.33 -0.34
C GLY A 173 3.04 -23.55 -1.04
N GLY A 174 3.00 -24.28 -2.16
CA GLY A 174 4.20 -24.78 -2.83
C GLY A 174 4.68 -26.12 -2.24
N PRO A 175 5.67 -26.78 -2.89
CA PRO A 175 6.15 -28.10 -2.46
C PRO A 175 7.07 -28.06 -1.22
N TYR A 176 7.55 -26.88 -0.83
CA TYR A 176 8.56 -26.71 0.24
C TYR A 176 7.89 -26.27 1.55
N ASN A 177 7.37 -27.22 2.30
CA ASN A 177 6.65 -26.94 3.54
C ASN A 177 7.47 -27.17 4.83
N SER A 178 8.67 -27.75 4.75
CA SER A 178 9.47 -28.11 5.93
C SER A 178 10.03 -26.90 6.67
N ALA A 179 10.34 -25.81 5.97
CA ALA A 179 10.87 -24.58 6.56
C ALA A 179 9.76 -23.66 7.05
N CYS A 180 8.58 -23.63 6.38
CA CYS A 180 7.52 -22.67 6.61
C CYS A 180 6.20 -23.29 7.12
N GLY A 181 6.18 -24.59 7.45
CA GLY A 181 5.00 -25.24 8.04
C GLY A 181 3.81 -25.48 7.10
N GLY A 182 3.41 -24.50 6.32
CA GLY A 182 2.35 -24.57 5.30
C GLY A 182 2.85 -24.45 3.85
N GLY A 183 4.18 -24.31 3.69
CA GLY A 183 4.85 -23.87 2.46
C GLY A 183 5.26 -22.42 2.57
N CYS A 184 6.25 -22.02 1.76
CA CYS A 184 6.82 -20.67 1.83
C CYS A 184 6.23 -19.70 0.80
N GLY A 185 5.17 -20.13 0.10
CA GLY A 185 4.52 -19.35 -0.94
C GLY A 185 5.03 -19.62 -2.35
N ILE A 186 4.28 -19.13 -3.32
CA ILE A 186 4.61 -19.26 -4.75
C ILE A 186 4.45 -17.95 -5.51
N VAL A 187 5.09 -17.89 -6.67
CA VAL A 187 4.73 -16.98 -7.76
C VAL A 187 4.00 -17.80 -8.83
N TYR A 188 2.83 -17.36 -9.26
CA TYR A 188 2.03 -18.05 -10.26
C TYR A 188 1.69 -17.19 -11.49
N GLU A 189 1.45 -17.85 -12.61
CA GLU A 189 0.82 -17.32 -13.81
C GLU A 189 -0.51 -18.03 -14.02
N ILE A 190 -1.59 -17.30 -14.27
CA ILE A 190 -2.82 -17.86 -14.85
C ILE A 190 -2.92 -17.35 -16.27
N THR A 191 -2.81 -18.29 -17.23
CA THR A 191 -2.87 -17.94 -18.64
C THR A 191 -4.25 -17.37 -19.00
N LYS A 192 -4.34 -16.62 -20.08
CA LYS A 192 -5.63 -16.14 -20.60
C LYS A 192 -6.64 -17.25 -20.87
N ALA A 193 -6.18 -18.50 -21.03
CA ALA A 193 -7.02 -19.69 -21.16
C ALA A 193 -7.55 -20.21 -19.80
N GLY A 194 -7.04 -19.69 -18.68
CA GLY A 194 -7.41 -20.09 -17.33
C GLY A 194 -6.55 -21.24 -16.77
N GLU A 195 -5.41 -21.55 -17.39
CA GLU A 195 -4.48 -22.56 -16.91
C GLU A 195 -3.50 -21.93 -15.95
N GLU A 196 -3.37 -22.47 -14.74
CA GLU A 196 -2.35 -22.08 -13.78
C GLU A 196 -0.99 -22.71 -14.13
N LYS A 197 0.08 -21.93 -13.87
CA LYS A 197 1.47 -22.37 -13.89
C LYS A 197 2.17 -21.81 -12.66
N ILE A 198 2.79 -22.66 -11.87
CA ILE A 198 3.69 -22.24 -10.81
C ILE A 198 5.00 -21.84 -11.48
N LEU A 199 5.37 -20.57 -11.34
CA LEU A 199 6.60 -20.02 -11.90
C LEU A 199 7.78 -20.21 -10.95
N TYR A 200 7.53 -20.05 -9.65
CA TYR A 200 8.52 -20.25 -8.61
C TYR A 200 7.87 -20.67 -7.30
N SER A 201 8.56 -21.47 -6.51
CA SER A 201 8.15 -21.87 -5.16
C SER A 201 9.27 -21.53 -4.19
N PHE A 202 8.97 -20.63 -3.26
CA PHE A 202 9.94 -20.19 -2.27
C PHE A 202 10.30 -21.32 -1.30
N GLN A 203 11.56 -21.30 -0.83
CA GLN A 203 12.13 -22.36 -0.01
C GLN A 203 12.38 -21.94 1.46
N GLY A 204 12.24 -20.65 1.74
CA GLY A 204 12.53 -20.09 3.06
C GLY A 204 14.03 -19.98 3.36
N VAL A 205 14.35 -19.53 4.57
CA VAL A 205 15.73 -19.35 5.06
C VAL A 205 16.51 -18.37 4.17
N GLU A 206 17.61 -18.78 3.52
CA GLU A 206 18.43 -17.92 2.65
C GLU A 206 17.71 -17.46 1.38
N ASP A 207 16.67 -18.19 0.97
CA ASP A 207 15.70 -17.76 -0.04
C ASP A 207 14.71 -16.76 0.58
N ALA A 208 13.71 -16.35 -0.16
CA ALA A 208 12.61 -15.54 0.34
C ALA A 208 11.45 -16.41 0.86
N ALA A 209 10.55 -15.85 1.68
CA ALA A 209 9.35 -16.55 2.16
C ALA A 209 8.20 -15.59 2.44
N PHE A 210 6.97 -16.08 2.28
CA PHE A 210 5.73 -15.34 2.53
C PHE A 210 5.62 -14.07 1.68
N PRO A 211 5.53 -14.18 0.34
CA PRO A 211 5.32 -13.04 -0.54
C PRO A 211 3.89 -12.53 -0.40
N ASN A 212 3.71 -11.41 0.27
CA ASN A 212 2.40 -10.82 0.60
C ASN A 212 2.09 -9.59 -0.24
N ALA A 213 3.08 -9.06 -0.96
CA ALA A 213 2.94 -7.81 -1.68
C ALA A 213 2.68 -7.99 -3.18
N ASN A 214 2.18 -6.92 -3.81
CA ASN A 214 1.94 -6.89 -5.24
C ASN A 214 3.23 -7.08 -6.03
N LEU A 215 3.16 -7.86 -7.11
CA LEU A 215 4.22 -7.96 -8.09
C LEU A 215 4.27 -6.71 -8.98
N SER A 216 5.44 -6.44 -9.53
CA SER A 216 5.65 -5.43 -10.57
C SER A 216 6.49 -5.97 -11.70
N PHE A 217 6.14 -5.60 -12.96
CA PHE A 217 6.97 -5.90 -14.12
C PHE A 217 7.98 -4.80 -14.37
N ASP A 218 9.20 -5.19 -14.73
CA ASP A 218 10.12 -4.28 -15.41
C ASP A 218 9.80 -4.19 -16.93
N THR A 219 10.57 -3.39 -17.64
CA THR A 219 10.40 -3.22 -19.10
C THR A 219 10.84 -4.44 -19.92
N ALA A 220 11.67 -5.33 -19.34
CA ALA A 220 12.13 -6.57 -19.96
C ALA A 220 11.15 -7.74 -19.74
N GLY A 221 10.19 -7.57 -18.82
CA GLY A 221 9.19 -8.59 -18.47
C GLY A 221 9.60 -9.47 -17.29
N ASN A 222 10.63 -9.08 -16.52
CA ASN A 222 10.93 -9.71 -15.25
C ASN A 222 9.94 -9.25 -14.18
N LEU A 223 9.61 -10.12 -13.25
CA LEU A 223 8.75 -9.86 -12.10
C LEU A 223 9.59 -9.50 -10.87
N TYR A 224 9.12 -8.54 -10.12
CA TYR A 224 9.72 -8.13 -8.86
C TYR A 224 8.68 -8.13 -7.76
N GLY A 225 9.06 -8.55 -6.57
CA GLY A 225 8.21 -8.52 -5.39
C GLY A 225 9.04 -8.47 -4.11
N THR A 226 8.32 -8.38 -3.00
CA THR A 226 8.89 -8.40 -1.66
C THR A 226 8.32 -9.59 -0.88
N THR A 227 9.04 -10.02 0.14
CA THR A 227 8.61 -11.07 1.06
C THR A 227 8.71 -10.58 2.50
N GLY A 228 7.73 -10.93 3.32
CA GLY A 228 7.68 -10.49 4.71
C GLY A 228 8.77 -11.10 5.60
N THR A 229 9.33 -12.25 5.21
CA THR A 229 10.42 -12.94 5.90
C THR A 229 11.36 -13.60 4.90
N GLY A 230 12.35 -14.32 5.41
CA GLY A 230 13.40 -14.93 4.58
C GLY A 230 14.49 -13.92 4.23
N GLY A 231 15.31 -14.27 3.23
CA GLY A 231 16.58 -13.60 2.99
C GLY A 231 17.63 -13.99 4.04
N ILE A 232 18.86 -13.51 3.88
CA ILE A 232 20.02 -13.91 4.72
C ILE A 232 19.77 -13.64 6.23
N TYR A 233 18.94 -12.66 6.55
CA TYR A 233 18.71 -12.19 7.93
C TYR A 233 17.30 -12.46 8.47
N GLU A 234 16.44 -13.16 7.71
CA GLU A 234 15.04 -13.45 8.09
C GLU A 234 14.15 -12.20 8.29
N LEU A 235 14.56 -11.05 7.78
CA LEU A 235 13.86 -9.76 7.92
C LEU A 235 13.12 -9.35 6.64
N GLY A 236 12.99 -10.29 5.70
CA GLY A 236 12.38 -10.06 4.40
C GLY A 236 13.39 -9.75 3.31
N ALA A 237 12.92 -9.85 2.08
CA ALA A 237 13.75 -9.72 0.89
C ALA A 237 13.02 -9.03 -0.25
N ILE A 238 13.80 -8.55 -1.22
CA ILE A 238 13.32 -8.16 -2.55
C ILE A 238 13.86 -9.20 -3.53
N PHE A 239 12.97 -9.80 -4.32
CA PHE A 239 13.31 -10.78 -5.32
C PHE A 239 13.04 -10.30 -6.75
N GLU A 240 13.78 -10.84 -7.69
CA GLU A 240 13.55 -10.78 -9.13
C GLU A 240 13.28 -12.20 -9.64
N LEU A 241 12.19 -12.38 -10.38
CA LEU A 241 11.94 -13.57 -11.16
C LEU A 241 12.05 -13.22 -12.63
N SER A 242 13.09 -13.72 -13.30
CA SER A 242 13.32 -13.44 -14.71
C SER A 242 12.22 -14.03 -15.58
N ALA A 243 12.03 -13.49 -16.77
CA ALA A 243 11.09 -14.03 -17.76
C ALA A 243 11.43 -15.47 -18.19
N SER A 244 12.64 -15.96 -17.90
CA SER A 244 13.06 -17.35 -18.10
C SER A 244 12.74 -18.28 -16.91
N GLY A 245 12.22 -17.74 -15.81
CA GLY A 245 11.89 -18.49 -14.60
C GLY A 245 13.04 -18.66 -13.60
N GLU A 246 14.12 -17.90 -13.75
CA GLU A 246 15.22 -17.86 -12.76
C GLU A 246 14.92 -16.82 -11.70
N GLU A 247 14.81 -17.26 -10.46
CA GLU A 247 14.63 -16.40 -9.29
C GLU A 247 15.97 -15.97 -8.71
N LYS A 248 16.01 -14.76 -8.17
CA LYS A 248 17.15 -14.19 -7.47
C LYS A 248 16.70 -13.24 -6.38
N VAL A 249 17.15 -13.46 -5.16
CA VAL A 249 17.11 -12.43 -4.11
C VAL A 249 18.09 -11.32 -4.48
N ILE A 250 17.56 -10.12 -4.75
CA ILE A 250 18.36 -8.95 -5.15
C ILE A 250 18.73 -8.07 -3.97
N TYR A 251 17.97 -8.15 -2.87
CA TYR A 251 18.25 -7.48 -1.61
C TYR A 251 17.68 -8.27 -0.44
N SER A 252 18.43 -8.41 0.65
CA SER A 252 17.97 -8.96 1.93
C SER A 252 18.06 -7.86 2.98
N PHE A 253 16.93 -7.50 3.58
CA PHE A 253 16.91 -6.53 4.67
C PHE A 253 17.72 -7.07 5.86
N ASN A 254 18.46 -6.19 6.54
CA ASN A 254 19.44 -6.61 7.53
C ASN A 254 19.27 -5.84 8.87
N PRO A 255 19.70 -6.43 10.00
CA PRO A 255 19.49 -5.83 11.33
C PRO A 255 20.48 -4.69 11.63
N GLN A 256 21.20 -4.18 10.66
CA GLN A 256 22.12 -3.06 10.90
C GLN A 256 21.35 -1.76 11.12
N ALA A 257 21.90 -0.86 11.92
CA ALA A 257 21.25 0.37 12.29
C ALA A 257 20.87 1.20 11.04
N GLY A 258 19.58 1.43 10.88
CA GLY A 258 19.02 2.26 9.85
C GLY A 258 18.41 1.54 8.65
N ASP A 259 18.62 0.23 8.48
CA ASP A 259 17.93 -0.54 7.44
C ASP A 259 16.46 -0.82 7.79
N GLY A 260 15.67 -1.14 6.78
CA GLY A 260 14.28 -1.54 6.93
C GLY A 260 14.11 -2.97 7.42
N ASP A 261 12.89 -3.34 7.80
CA ASP A 261 12.50 -4.65 8.27
C ASP A 261 11.05 -4.93 7.91
N VAL A 262 10.73 -6.14 7.48
CA VAL A 262 9.38 -6.59 7.08
C VAL A 262 8.74 -5.66 6.02
N PRO A 263 9.13 -5.78 4.74
CA PRO A 263 8.49 -5.04 3.66
C PRO A 263 7.12 -5.66 3.33
N TYR A 264 6.03 -5.00 3.73
CA TYR A 264 4.69 -5.38 3.31
C TYR A 264 4.27 -4.73 1.98
N SER A 265 4.95 -3.65 1.58
CA SER A 265 4.71 -3.02 0.28
C SER A 265 5.37 -3.78 -0.87
N GLY A 266 4.76 -3.76 -2.05
CA GLY A 266 5.40 -4.17 -3.29
C GLY A 266 6.42 -3.14 -3.79
N ILE A 267 7.01 -3.45 -4.94
CA ILE A 267 7.98 -2.58 -5.60
C ILE A 267 7.30 -1.66 -6.59
N VAL A 268 7.59 -0.37 -6.51
CA VAL A 268 7.18 0.64 -7.48
C VAL A 268 8.41 1.12 -8.25
N PHE A 269 8.37 0.97 -9.58
CA PHE A 269 9.47 1.43 -10.42
C PHE A 269 9.42 2.94 -10.66
N GLY A 270 10.51 3.59 -10.35
CA GLY A 270 10.76 4.97 -10.69
C GLY A 270 11.55 5.15 -11.99
N LYS A 271 12.12 6.33 -12.15
CA LYS A 271 12.99 6.63 -13.30
C LYS A 271 14.29 5.83 -13.23
N LYS A 272 14.84 5.47 -14.40
CA LYS A 272 16.11 4.72 -14.54
C LYS A 272 16.12 3.31 -13.95
N GLY A 273 14.94 2.73 -13.69
CA GLY A 273 14.82 1.39 -13.14
C GLY A 273 15.06 1.29 -11.64
N ASN A 274 15.18 2.40 -10.92
CA ASN A 274 15.20 2.36 -9.46
C ASN A 274 13.86 1.86 -8.92
N MET A 275 13.93 1.08 -7.87
CA MET A 275 12.82 0.44 -7.18
C MET A 275 12.57 1.16 -5.85
N TYR A 276 11.30 1.37 -5.51
CA TYR A 276 10.89 2.07 -4.29
C TYR A 276 9.87 1.25 -3.55
N GLY A 277 9.92 1.28 -2.23
CA GLY A 277 8.98 0.62 -1.36
C GLY A 277 9.05 1.16 0.06
N THR A 278 8.29 0.53 0.94
CA THR A 278 8.27 0.83 2.38
C THR A 278 8.60 -0.42 3.16
N THR A 279 9.10 -0.25 4.38
CA THR A 279 9.21 -1.34 5.36
C THR A 279 8.42 -0.99 6.60
N TYR A 280 7.75 -1.97 7.17
CA TYR A 280 6.88 -1.78 8.32
C TYR A 280 7.64 -1.44 9.60
N TYR A 281 8.79 -2.08 9.79
CA TYR A 281 9.70 -1.86 10.89
C TYR A 281 11.08 -1.40 10.38
N GLY A 282 12.02 -1.29 11.30
CA GLY A 282 13.39 -0.86 10.99
C GLY A 282 13.51 0.65 10.82
N GLY A 283 14.58 1.06 10.17
CA GLY A 283 14.99 2.46 10.12
C GLY A 283 15.67 2.92 11.41
N ALA A 284 16.13 4.16 11.41
CA ALA A 284 16.88 4.75 12.54
C ALA A 284 16.09 4.76 13.86
N HIS A 285 14.75 4.67 13.79
CA HIS A 285 13.85 4.78 14.95
C HIS A 285 12.97 3.55 15.14
N GLY A 286 13.13 2.49 14.32
CA GLY A 286 12.35 1.26 14.41
C GLY A 286 10.88 1.38 13.97
N GLN A 287 10.50 2.50 13.33
CA GLN A 287 9.10 2.81 12.97
C GLN A 287 8.83 2.66 11.47
N GLY A 288 9.75 2.02 10.75
CA GLY A 288 9.66 1.78 9.31
C GLY A 288 10.37 2.82 8.46
N THR A 289 10.47 2.53 7.18
CA THR A 289 11.23 3.34 6.21
C THR A 289 10.50 3.53 4.90
N VAL A 290 10.94 4.52 4.13
CA VAL A 290 10.80 4.56 2.67
C VAL A 290 12.21 4.35 2.09
N PHE A 291 12.36 3.38 1.19
CA PHE A 291 13.65 3.05 0.58
C PHE A 291 13.66 3.23 -0.94
N GLU A 292 14.85 3.39 -1.49
CA GLU A 292 15.18 3.32 -2.91
C GLU A 292 16.23 2.22 -3.10
N LEU A 293 15.96 1.24 -3.95
CA LEU A 293 16.93 0.23 -4.39
C LEU A 293 17.29 0.50 -5.85
N SER A 294 18.57 0.71 -6.11
CA SER A 294 19.06 0.90 -7.48
C SER A 294 19.18 -0.45 -8.22
N PRO A 295 19.19 -0.45 -9.56
CA PRO A 295 19.31 -1.69 -10.35
C PRO A 295 20.56 -2.52 -10.08
N ASN A 296 21.60 -1.94 -9.48
CA ASN A 296 22.83 -2.62 -9.08
C ASN A 296 22.78 -3.15 -7.63
N GLY A 297 21.62 -3.15 -6.98
CA GLY A 297 21.42 -3.69 -5.65
C GLY A 297 21.88 -2.78 -4.50
N MET A 298 22.18 -1.50 -4.76
CA MET A 298 22.48 -0.55 -3.68
C MET A 298 21.18 0.06 -3.14
N GLU A 299 20.93 -0.22 -1.88
CA GLU A 299 19.82 0.34 -1.13
C GLU A 299 20.18 1.71 -0.54
N LYS A 300 19.18 2.58 -0.45
CA LYS A 300 19.25 3.89 0.17
C LYS A 300 17.97 4.15 0.92
N ILE A 301 18.04 4.36 2.24
CA ILE A 301 16.92 4.88 3.01
C ILE A 301 16.67 6.33 2.63
N LEU A 302 15.47 6.62 2.11
CA LEU A 302 15.03 7.97 1.79
C LEU A 302 14.47 8.67 3.01
N TYR A 303 13.74 7.92 3.85
CA TYR A 303 13.16 8.42 5.09
C TYR A 303 13.04 7.32 6.13
N SER A 304 13.28 7.65 7.40
CA SER A 304 13.04 6.79 8.57
C SER A 304 11.99 7.42 9.47
N PHE A 305 10.84 6.77 9.60
CA PHE A 305 9.74 7.27 10.41
C PHE A 305 10.04 7.26 11.90
N GLY A 306 9.35 8.14 12.66
CA GLY A 306 9.49 8.27 14.11
C GLY A 306 10.57 9.25 14.54
N GLY A 307 11.21 9.97 13.61
CA GLY A 307 12.29 10.92 13.89
C GLY A 307 11.84 12.29 14.35
N GLN A 308 10.59 12.64 14.14
CA GLN A 308 10.04 13.97 14.43
C GLN A 308 8.82 13.88 15.35
N ALA A 309 8.46 15.00 15.98
CA ALA A 309 7.21 15.08 16.72
C ALA A 309 6.01 14.98 15.76
N ASN A 310 5.04 14.13 16.08
CA ASN A 310 3.87 13.83 15.26
C ASN A 310 4.18 13.16 13.91
N ASP A 311 5.35 12.57 13.77
CA ASP A 311 5.72 11.78 12.61
C ASP A 311 4.79 10.57 12.43
N GLY A 312 4.69 10.07 11.21
CA GLY A 312 4.06 8.79 10.94
C GLY A 312 4.86 7.61 11.49
N SER A 313 4.24 6.45 11.57
CA SER A 313 4.91 5.20 11.90
C SER A 313 4.25 4.00 11.23
N ASN A 314 5.05 2.98 10.93
CA ASN A 314 4.62 1.73 10.34
C ASN A 314 3.89 1.94 8.99
N PRO A 315 4.60 2.41 7.94
CA PRO A 315 4.03 2.46 6.60
C PRO A 315 3.72 1.04 6.12
N TYR A 316 2.59 0.85 5.47
CA TYR A 316 2.10 -0.47 5.11
C TYR A 316 1.92 -0.67 3.61
N GLY A 317 1.27 0.28 2.94
CA GLY A 317 0.98 0.24 1.52
C GLY A 317 2.15 0.70 0.65
N ASN A 318 1.96 0.53 -0.66
CA ASN A 318 2.89 1.02 -1.68
C ASN A 318 2.95 2.55 -1.68
N VAL A 319 4.11 3.08 -2.03
CA VAL A 319 4.22 4.49 -2.39
C VAL A 319 3.73 4.72 -3.82
N VAL A 320 3.20 5.91 -4.09
CA VAL A 320 2.80 6.34 -5.44
C VAL A 320 3.51 7.63 -5.83
N PHE A 321 3.86 7.75 -7.12
CA PHE A 321 4.56 8.93 -7.64
C PHE A 321 3.60 9.98 -8.18
N ASP A 322 3.90 11.24 -7.91
CA ASP A 322 3.37 12.34 -8.71
C ASP A 322 4.20 12.57 -10.00
N LYS A 323 3.75 13.49 -10.85
CA LYS A 323 4.46 13.84 -12.09
C LYS A 323 5.81 14.52 -11.86
N LYS A 324 6.04 15.09 -10.68
CA LYS A 324 7.30 15.76 -10.29
C LYS A 324 8.32 14.76 -9.75
N GLY A 325 7.87 13.56 -9.35
CA GLY A 325 8.68 12.50 -8.77
C GLY A 325 8.66 12.51 -7.24
N ASN A 326 7.73 13.22 -6.61
CA ASN A 326 7.48 13.06 -5.19
C ASN A 326 6.77 11.73 -4.94
N LEU A 327 7.06 11.09 -3.82
CA LEU A 327 6.43 9.87 -3.33
C LEU A 327 5.33 10.24 -2.33
N TYR A 328 4.23 9.50 -2.38
CA TYR A 328 3.12 9.63 -1.44
C TYR A 328 2.78 8.27 -0.87
N GLY A 329 2.46 8.22 0.40
CA GLY A 329 2.07 7.00 1.09
C GLY A 329 1.30 7.31 2.37
N SER A 330 0.93 6.26 3.07
CA SER A 330 0.27 6.33 4.38
C SER A 330 1.04 5.55 5.43
N THR A 331 0.84 5.91 6.69
CA THR A 331 1.33 5.16 7.85
C THR A 331 0.15 4.76 8.71
N ILE A 332 0.12 3.52 9.19
CA ILE A 332 -1.02 3.03 9.98
C ILE A 332 -1.11 3.62 11.38
N ALA A 333 -0.01 4.16 11.89
CA ALA A 333 0.07 4.75 13.21
C ALA A 333 0.92 6.04 13.18
N GLY A 334 1.14 6.65 14.34
CA GLY A 334 1.79 7.95 14.43
C GLY A 334 0.87 9.11 14.09
N GLY A 335 1.45 10.26 13.76
CA GLY A 335 0.71 11.49 13.63
C GLY A 335 0.35 12.13 14.98
N ALA A 336 -0.28 13.31 14.96
CA ALA A 336 -0.61 14.05 16.17
C ALA A 336 -1.56 13.32 17.13
N HIS A 337 -2.33 12.35 16.62
CA HIS A 337 -3.34 11.59 17.38
C HIS A 337 -3.01 10.09 17.46
N GLY A 338 -1.88 9.64 16.91
CA GLY A 338 -1.47 8.23 16.92
C GLY A 338 -2.27 7.32 15.98
N GLN A 339 -3.08 7.88 15.07
CA GLN A 339 -4.04 7.13 14.25
C GLN A 339 -3.65 7.04 12.78
N GLY A 340 -2.39 7.39 12.48
CA GLY A 340 -1.83 7.32 11.15
C GLY A 340 -1.81 8.65 10.41
N THR A 341 -1.07 8.65 9.31
CA THR A 341 -0.85 9.84 8.48
C THR A 341 -0.93 9.52 7.00
N VAL A 342 -1.11 10.56 6.19
CA VAL A 342 -0.75 10.58 4.77
C VAL A 342 0.42 11.54 4.61
N PHE A 343 1.47 11.10 3.93
CA PHE A 343 2.70 11.86 3.74
C PHE A 343 3.04 12.09 2.26
N GLU A 344 3.81 13.14 2.01
CA GLU A 344 4.54 13.42 0.78
C GLU A 344 6.04 13.38 1.11
N LEU A 345 6.82 12.69 0.29
CA LEU A 345 8.28 12.65 0.39
C LEU A 345 8.89 13.15 -0.92
N THR A 346 9.68 14.21 -0.83
CA THR A 346 10.39 14.74 -2.00
C THR A 346 11.52 13.79 -2.43
N PRO A 347 12.01 13.87 -3.69
CA PRO A 347 13.17 13.10 -4.14
C PRO A 347 14.45 13.38 -3.34
N THR A 348 14.49 14.47 -2.58
CA THR A 348 15.61 14.83 -1.69
C THR A 348 15.49 14.27 -0.29
N GLY A 349 14.38 13.57 0.03
CA GLY A 349 14.14 12.97 1.34
C GLY A 349 13.49 13.92 2.35
N GLU A 350 12.92 15.05 1.89
CA GLU A 350 12.15 15.95 2.75
C GLU A 350 10.70 15.44 2.87
N GLU A 351 10.29 15.07 4.07
CA GLU A 351 8.95 14.58 4.38
C GLU A 351 8.04 15.75 4.76
N LYS A 352 6.78 15.63 4.33
CA LYS A 352 5.69 16.52 4.70
C LYS A 352 4.44 15.71 5.01
N ILE A 353 3.92 15.81 6.22
CA ILE A 353 2.62 15.24 6.57
C ILE A 353 1.53 16.07 5.89
N LEU A 354 0.73 15.40 5.07
CA LEU A 354 -0.40 15.98 4.36
C LEU A 354 -1.66 15.94 5.21
N TYR A 355 -1.87 14.85 5.93
CA TYR A 355 -2.99 14.67 6.82
C TYR A 355 -2.63 13.79 8.01
N THR A 356 -3.24 14.07 9.16
CA THR A 356 -3.16 13.27 10.39
C THR A 356 -4.56 12.81 10.76
N PHE A 357 -4.76 11.52 10.82
CA PHE A 357 -6.04 10.92 11.17
C PHE A 357 -6.38 11.07 12.65
N GLY A 358 -7.68 11.04 12.99
CA GLY A 358 -8.19 11.23 14.34
C GLY A 358 -8.37 12.71 14.73
N ASN A 359 -8.28 13.62 13.78
CA ASN A 359 -8.35 15.06 14.01
C ASN A 359 -9.78 15.56 14.29
N GLN A 360 -10.79 14.84 13.86
CA GLN A 360 -12.20 15.23 13.97
C GLN A 360 -13.14 14.06 14.25
N SER A 361 -14.36 14.34 14.67
CA SER A 361 -15.40 13.30 14.82
C SER A 361 -15.76 12.71 13.46
N GLY A 362 -15.89 11.39 13.39
CA GLY A 362 -16.17 10.67 12.14
C GLY A 362 -14.96 10.50 11.24
N ASP A 363 -13.76 10.94 11.66
CA ASP A 363 -12.51 10.73 10.95
C ASP A 363 -12.16 9.24 10.86
N GLY A 364 -11.42 8.88 9.83
CA GLY A 364 -10.83 7.54 9.73
C GLY A 364 -9.67 7.35 10.71
N ASN A 365 -9.25 6.10 10.87
CA ASN A 365 -7.98 5.76 11.51
C ASN A 365 -7.39 4.48 10.92
N THR A 366 -6.12 4.26 11.12
CA THR A 366 -5.38 3.12 10.56
C THR A 366 -5.51 3.08 9.03
N PRO A 367 -4.97 4.06 8.30
CA PRO A 367 -4.98 4.01 6.84
C PRO A 367 -4.11 2.85 6.38
N LEU A 368 -4.75 1.86 5.76
CA LEU A 368 -4.14 0.70 5.12
C LEU A 368 -4.24 0.85 3.60
N GLY A 369 -3.53 0.01 2.90
CA GLY A 369 -3.60 -0.06 1.45
C GLY A 369 -2.96 1.12 0.71
N ASP A 370 -2.93 0.96 -0.59
CA ASP A 370 -2.27 1.88 -1.50
C ASP A 370 -3.10 3.16 -1.70
N LEU A 371 -2.42 4.28 -1.79
CA LEU A 371 -3.04 5.52 -2.25
C LEU A 371 -3.16 5.51 -3.78
N VAL A 372 -4.16 6.22 -4.30
CA VAL A 372 -4.30 6.40 -5.75
C VAL A 372 -4.59 7.86 -6.10
N PHE A 373 -3.98 8.34 -7.18
CA PHE A 373 -4.25 9.66 -7.74
C PHE A 373 -5.41 9.63 -8.73
N ASP A 374 -6.25 10.67 -8.70
CA ASP A 374 -7.08 11.00 -9.85
C ASP A 374 -6.30 11.85 -10.88
N THR A 375 -6.94 12.17 -11.98
CA THR A 375 -6.33 13.00 -13.06
C THR A 375 -6.12 14.46 -12.66
N ALA A 376 -6.81 14.94 -11.61
CA ALA A 376 -6.68 16.29 -11.07
C ALA A 376 -5.58 16.40 -10.00
N GLY A 377 -5.03 15.26 -9.56
CA GLY A 377 -3.99 15.18 -8.53
C GLY A 377 -4.53 15.04 -7.11
N ASN A 378 -5.80 14.73 -6.92
CA ASN A 378 -6.29 14.35 -5.61
C ASN A 378 -5.86 12.93 -5.25
N LEU A 379 -5.55 12.70 -3.99
CA LEU A 379 -5.24 11.40 -3.41
C LEU A 379 -6.48 10.76 -2.80
N TYR A 380 -6.64 9.47 -3.01
CA TYR A 380 -7.69 8.67 -2.40
C TYR A 380 -7.09 7.46 -1.69
N GLY A 381 -7.70 7.06 -0.60
CA GLY A 381 -7.33 5.89 0.17
C GLY A 381 -8.47 5.40 1.04
N VAL A 382 -8.18 4.38 1.82
CA VAL A 382 -9.11 3.81 2.80
C VAL A 382 -8.49 3.84 4.19
N THR A 383 -9.34 3.87 5.21
CA THR A 383 -8.93 3.59 6.59
C THR A 383 -9.65 2.35 7.08
N GLU A 384 -8.93 1.42 7.71
CA GLU A 384 -9.51 0.19 8.26
C GLU A 384 -10.60 0.48 9.27
N ASN A 385 -10.34 1.43 10.15
CA ASN A 385 -11.17 1.77 11.29
C ASN A 385 -11.61 3.25 11.24
N GLY A 386 -12.41 3.67 12.21
CA GLY A 386 -12.94 5.03 12.28
C GLY A 386 -14.18 5.23 11.40
N GLY A 387 -14.44 6.46 11.03
CA GLY A 387 -15.72 6.83 10.43
C GLY A 387 -16.83 6.97 11.47
N ASP A 388 -18.05 7.34 11.01
CA ASP A 388 -19.19 7.55 11.89
C ASP A 388 -19.63 6.30 12.67
N HIS A 389 -19.27 5.12 12.17
CA HIS A 389 -19.68 3.82 12.72
C HIS A 389 -18.52 2.97 13.23
N GLY A 390 -17.27 3.41 13.05
CA GLY A 390 -16.07 2.70 13.51
C GLY A 390 -15.56 1.59 12.57
N PHE A 391 -16.12 1.46 11.36
CA PHE A 391 -15.84 0.36 10.43
C PHE A 391 -15.01 0.76 9.21
N GLY A 392 -14.38 1.91 9.28
CA GLY A 392 -13.51 2.43 8.24
C GLY A 392 -14.18 3.45 7.32
N THR A 393 -13.34 4.06 6.51
CA THR A 393 -13.76 5.10 5.56
C THR A 393 -13.12 4.95 4.19
N VAL A 394 -13.72 5.58 3.19
CA VAL A 394 -13.03 5.98 1.96
C VAL A 394 -12.82 7.48 2.03
N PHE A 395 -11.58 7.93 1.90
CA PHE A 395 -11.23 9.33 2.02
C PHE A 395 -10.62 9.90 0.74
N LYS A 396 -10.66 11.22 0.63
CA LYS A 396 -9.99 12.01 -0.40
C LYS A 396 -9.16 13.11 0.28
N ILE A 397 -7.92 13.29 -0.16
CA ILE A 397 -7.09 14.45 0.19
C ILE A 397 -6.87 15.29 -1.06
N THR A 398 -7.15 16.58 -0.96
CA THR A 398 -6.85 17.56 -2.01
C THR A 398 -5.56 18.27 -1.62
N PRO A 399 -4.46 18.06 -2.38
CA PRO A 399 -3.15 18.67 -2.12
C PRO A 399 -3.12 20.19 -2.25
#